data_927b559126076d04be86623b9e4bd9ec
#
_entry.id   927b559126076d04be86623b9e4bd9ec
#
_cell.length_a   1.000
_cell.length_b   1.000
_cell.length_c   1.000
_cell.angle_alpha   90.00
_cell.angle_beta   90.00
_cell.angle_gamma   90.00
#
_symmetry.space_group_name_H-M   'P 1'
#
loop_
_entity.id
_entity.type
_entity.pdbx_description
1 polymer ?
#
loop_
_entity_poly.entity_id
_entity_poly.type
_entity_poly.pdbx_seq_one_letter_code
_entity_poly.pdbx_strand_id
1 'polypeptide(L)'
;MRNIRVVFAVLSLSVVLVAGVADELQAQEKRQGWIKRLRYRRELRRELQGEIQLSGAFALYPMAVKWAEEFRKIHPKVRIDISAGGAGKGITDALAKVVDLGMVSRDIYPQELEKGAFPIAVVKDAVVPTINSNNPLIDQILATGLKQQVAQDLWIHTTARTWGDVLGTGSTIPVHVY
;
A
#
# COMPACT_ATOMS: atom_id res chain seq x y z
N MET A 1 27.16 -25.07 59.04
CA MET A 1 27.69 -24.06 58.14
C MET A 1 28.31 -24.58 56.81
N ARG A 2 28.48 -25.91 56.67
CA ARG A 2 29.13 -26.50 55.45
C ARG A 2 28.17 -26.66 54.27
N ASN A 3 26.88 -26.77 54.50
CA ASN A 3 25.86 -27.01 53.45
C ASN A 3 25.42 -25.74 52.70
N ILE A 4 25.56 -24.56 53.26
CA ILE A 4 25.18 -23.30 52.64
C ILE A 4 26.15 -22.91 51.48
N ARG A 5 27.47 -23.21 51.65
CA ARG A 5 28.47 -22.93 50.61
C ARG A 5 28.28 -23.79 49.34
N VAL A 6 27.80 -25.02 49.49
CA VAL A 6 27.56 -25.93 48.35
C VAL A 6 26.32 -25.45 47.53
N VAL A 7 25.26 -24.98 48.22
CA VAL A 7 24.03 -24.49 47.57
C VAL A 7 24.33 -23.19 46.76
N PHE A 8 25.15 -22.29 47.31
CA PHE A 8 25.54 -21.09 46.56
C PHE A 8 26.45 -21.39 45.37
N ALA A 9 27.33 -22.38 45.45
CA ALA A 9 28.18 -22.77 44.31
C ALA A 9 27.36 -23.43 43.18
N VAL A 10 26.37 -24.23 43.50
CA VAL A 10 25.50 -24.85 42.50
C VAL A 10 24.56 -23.83 41.83
N LEU A 11 24.02 -22.87 42.59
CA LEU A 11 23.19 -21.79 42.06
C LEU A 11 24.02 -20.84 41.17
N SER A 12 25.26 -20.50 41.51
CA SER A 12 26.11 -19.64 40.68
C SER A 12 26.54 -20.35 39.38
N LEU A 13 26.80 -21.65 39.41
CA LEU A 13 27.15 -22.42 38.21
C LEU A 13 25.98 -22.55 37.24
N SER A 14 24.77 -22.71 37.77
CA SER A 14 23.54 -22.81 36.92
C SER A 14 23.21 -21.47 36.27
N VAL A 15 23.39 -20.34 36.94
CA VAL A 15 23.18 -19.00 36.35
C VAL A 15 24.19 -18.70 35.25
N VAL A 16 25.45 -19.07 35.40
CA VAL A 16 26.48 -18.89 34.37
C VAL A 16 26.18 -19.78 33.13
N LEU A 17 25.72 -21.02 33.35
CA LEU A 17 25.33 -21.92 32.25
C LEU A 17 24.12 -21.41 31.44
N VAL A 18 23.10 -20.88 32.12
CA VAL A 18 21.94 -20.29 31.46
C VAL A 18 22.30 -19.01 30.70
N ALA A 19 23.15 -18.15 31.25
CA ALA A 19 23.64 -16.96 30.56
C ALA A 19 24.43 -17.33 29.29
N GLY A 20 25.32 -18.33 29.37
CA GLY A 20 26.05 -18.81 28.18
C GLY A 20 25.18 -19.34 27.06
N VAL A 21 24.14 -20.10 27.39
CA VAL A 21 23.17 -20.60 26.40
C VAL A 21 22.35 -19.46 25.78
N ALA A 22 21.97 -18.46 26.55
CA ALA A 22 21.26 -17.29 26.03
C ALA A 22 22.12 -16.47 25.04
N ASP A 23 23.38 -16.28 25.35
CA ASP A 23 24.34 -15.60 24.46
C ASP A 23 24.57 -16.37 23.15
N GLU A 24 24.68 -17.70 23.22
CA GLU A 24 24.78 -18.54 22.01
C GLU A 24 23.53 -18.48 21.15
N LEU A 25 22.33 -18.50 21.74
CA LEU A 25 21.07 -18.36 21.00
C LEU A 25 20.97 -17.02 20.29
N GLN A 26 21.31 -15.92 20.99
CA GLN A 26 21.34 -14.60 20.36
C GLN A 26 22.38 -14.48 19.25
N ALA A 27 23.55 -15.10 19.41
CA ALA A 27 24.58 -15.14 18.39
C ALA A 27 24.11 -15.95 17.15
N GLN A 28 23.39 -17.04 17.35
CA GLN A 28 22.79 -17.83 16.29
C GLN A 28 21.71 -17.06 15.53
N GLU A 29 20.82 -16.35 16.24
CA GLU A 29 19.80 -15.51 15.60
C GLU A 29 20.41 -14.39 14.75
N LYS A 30 21.42 -13.69 15.28
CA LYS A 30 22.18 -12.67 14.55
C LYS A 30 22.86 -13.26 13.30
N ARG A 31 23.46 -14.44 13.43
CA ARG A 31 24.10 -15.14 12.31
C ARG A 31 23.09 -15.55 11.26
N GLN A 32 21.94 -16.10 11.63
CA GLN A 32 20.87 -16.46 10.72
C GLN A 32 20.29 -15.23 10.00
N GLY A 33 20.08 -14.14 10.71
CA GLY A 33 19.63 -12.87 10.14
C GLY A 33 20.65 -12.31 9.13
N TRP A 34 21.94 -12.38 9.41
CA TRP A 34 23.00 -11.97 8.49
C TRP A 34 23.10 -12.85 7.24
N ILE A 35 23.02 -14.17 7.39
CA ILE A 35 22.98 -15.14 6.26
C ILE A 35 21.78 -14.87 5.36
N LYS A 36 20.59 -14.62 5.96
CA LYS A 36 19.37 -14.29 5.22
C LYS A 36 19.53 -12.99 4.41
N ARG A 37 20.16 -11.95 4.99
CA ARG A 37 20.48 -10.70 4.30
C ARG A 37 21.50 -10.89 3.17
N LEU A 38 22.51 -11.72 3.36
CA LEU A 38 23.49 -12.01 2.30
C LEU A 38 22.86 -12.79 1.15
N ARG A 39 22.00 -13.78 1.45
CA ARG A 39 21.27 -14.55 0.44
C ARG A 39 20.37 -13.62 -0.37
N TYR A 40 19.59 -12.77 0.30
CA TYR A 40 18.75 -11.77 -0.35
C TYR A 40 19.55 -10.82 -1.25
N ARG A 41 20.69 -10.30 -0.76
CA ARG A 41 21.58 -9.45 -1.59
C ARG A 41 22.18 -10.21 -2.78
N ARG A 42 22.46 -11.50 -2.62
CA ARG A 42 22.98 -12.33 -3.71
C ARG A 42 21.91 -12.62 -4.75
N GLU A 43 20.67 -12.83 -4.33
CA GLU A 43 19.51 -12.97 -5.23
C GLU A 43 19.23 -11.69 -5.99
N LEU A 44 19.28 -10.54 -5.32
CA LEU A 44 19.15 -9.22 -5.98
C LEU A 44 20.26 -8.94 -7.00
N ARG A 45 21.42 -9.59 -6.90
CA ARG A 45 22.52 -9.47 -7.88
C ARG A 45 22.43 -10.49 -9.02
N ARG A 46 21.49 -11.44 -8.97
CA ARG A 46 21.21 -12.28 -10.13
C ARG A 46 20.66 -11.40 -11.23
N GLU A 47 21.29 -11.48 -12.39
CA GLU A 47 20.79 -10.80 -13.57
C GLU A 47 19.46 -11.42 -13.98
N LEU A 48 18.37 -10.75 -13.62
CA LEU A 48 17.03 -11.17 -14.00
C LEU A 48 16.82 -10.85 -15.48
N GLN A 49 16.13 -11.73 -16.17
CA GLN A 49 15.72 -11.54 -17.56
C GLN A 49 14.32 -12.11 -17.77
N GLY A 50 13.56 -11.51 -18.65
CA GLY A 50 12.18 -11.93 -18.98
C GLY A 50 11.27 -10.74 -19.23
N GLU A 51 10.00 -11.02 -19.30
CA GLU A 51 8.94 -10.04 -19.47
C GLU A 51 8.02 -10.04 -18.27
N ILE A 52 7.50 -8.86 -17.93
CA ILE A 52 6.45 -8.66 -16.93
C ILE A 52 5.39 -7.79 -17.59
N GLN A 53 4.14 -8.26 -17.58
CA GLN A 53 3.01 -7.54 -18.15
C GLN A 53 2.07 -7.06 -17.05
N LEU A 54 1.70 -5.78 -17.12
CA LEU A 54 0.77 -5.14 -16.20
C LEU A 54 -0.40 -4.52 -16.96
N SER A 55 -1.59 -4.64 -16.42
CA SER A 55 -2.74 -3.88 -16.91
C SER A 55 -3.61 -3.37 -15.76
N GLY A 56 -4.42 -2.33 -16.00
CA GLY A 56 -5.48 -1.96 -15.09
C GLY A 56 -5.61 -0.49 -14.74
N ALA A 57 -5.71 -0.19 -13.46
CA ALA A 57 -6.13 1.10 -12.93
C ALA A 57 -5.27 2.29 -13.39
N PHE A 58 -5.93 3.34 -13.89
CA PHE A 58 -5.27 4.59 -14.27
C PHE A 58 -4.59 5.28 -13.09
N ALA A 59 -5.16 5.21 -11.89
CA ALA A 59 -4.60 5.83 -10.70
C ALA A 59 -3.21 5.29 -10.34
N LEU A 60 -2.95 3.99 -10.56
CA LEU A 60 -1.66 3.37 -10.28
C LEU A 60 -0.67 3.46 -11.46
N TYR A 61 -1.16 3.75 -12.66
CA TYR A 61 -0.36 3.72 -13.89
C TYR A 61 0.92 4.59 -13.83
N PRO A 62 0.88 5.89 -13.43
CA PRO A 62 2.09 6.72 -13.39
C PRO A 62 3.14 6.16 -12.43
N MET A 63 2.70 5.64 -11.29
CA MET A 63 3.59 5.04 -10.30
C MET A 63 4.20 3.73 -10.81
N ALA A 64 3.40 2.88 -11.45
CA ALA A 64 3.87 1.64 -12.05
C ALA A 64 4.93 1.89 -13.13
N VAL A 65 4.74 2.91 -13.97
CA VAL A 65 5.73 3.35 -14.97
C VAL A 65 7.04 3.74 -14.26
N LYS A 66 6.96 4.52 -13.19
CA LYS A 66 8.15 4.96 -12.46
C LYS A 66 8.87 3.78 -11.79
N TRP A 67 8.13 2.85 -11.19
CA TRP A 67 8.72 1.62 -10.65
C TRP A 67 9.41 0.77 -11.73
N ALA A 68 8.79 0.65 -12.90
CA ALA A 68 9.39 -0.08 -14.01
C ALA A 68 10.69 0.56 -14.51
N GLU A 69 10.75 1.91 -14.58
CA GLU A 69 11.97 2.64 -14.91
C GLU A 69 13.09 2.33 -13.90
N GLU A 70 12.81 2.44 -12.60
CA GLU A 70 13.80 2.19 -11.55
C GLU A 70 14.22 0.71 -11.51
N PHE A 71 13.29 -0.21 -11.72
CA PHE A 71 13.57 -1.63 -11.77
C PHE A 71 14.49 -2.00 -12.94
N ARG A 72 14.27 -1.42 -14.12
CA ARG A 72 15.14 -1.65 -15.31
C ARG A 72 16.55 -1.13 -15.13
N LYS A 73 16.80 -0.11 -14.30
CA LYS A 73 18.16 0.32 -13.97
C LYS A 73 18.96 -0.76 -13.24
N ILE A 74 18.28 -1.58 -12.46
CA ILE A 74 18.88 -2.68 -11.69
C ILE A 74 18.90 -3.97 -12.50
N HIS A 75 17.87 -4.19 -13.32
CA HIS A 75 17.65 -5.41 -14.12
C HIS A 75 17.37 -5.04 -15.60
N PRO A 76 18.39 -4.64 -16.36
CA PRO A 76 18.22 -4.10 -17.72
C PRO A 76 17.73 -5.13 -18.74
N LYS A 77 17.81 -6.43 -18.43
CA LYS A 77 17.29 -7.51 -19.28
C LYS A 77 15.82 -7.89 -18.99
N VAL A 78 15.16 -7.17 -18.07
CA VAL A 78 13.73 -7.35 -17.83
C VAL A 78 12.95 -6.31 -18.63
N ARG A 79 12.07 -6.79 -19.49
CA ARG A 79 11.07 -5.98 -20.18
C ARG A 79 9.82 -5.87 -19.31
N ILE A 80 9.29 -4.66 -19.17
CA ILE A 80 8.07 -4.41 -18.41
C ILE A 80 7.11 -3.61 -19.31
N ASP A 81 5.98 -4.22 -19.62
CA ASP A 81 4.92 -3.63 -20.44
C ASP A 81 3.74 -3.28 -19.54
N ILE A 82 3.27 -2.04 -19.62
CA ILE A 82 2.23 -1.52 -18.76
C ILE A 82 1.12 -0.92 -19.61
N SER A 83 -0.11 -1.35 -19.40
CA SER A 83 -1.30 -0.81 -20.07
C SER A 83 -2.33 -0.33 -19.06
N ALA A 84 -2.96 0.80 -19.35
CA ALA A 84 -4.09 1.30 -18.57
C ALA A 84 -5.41 0.85 -19.20
N GLY A 85 -6.47 0.70 -18.38
CA GLY A 85 -7.78 0.26 -18.84
C GLY A 85 -8.83 0.16 -17.73
N GLY A 86 -8.49 0.72 -16.55
CA GLY A 86 -9.34 0.71 -15.37
C GLY A 86 -9.15 -0.52 -14.47
N ALA A 87 -9.58 -0.40 -13.20
CA ALA A 87 -9.40 -1.42 -12.18
C ALA A 87 -10.08 -2.76 -12.54
N GLY A 88 -11.26 -2.71 -13.16
CA GLY A 88 -11.98 -3.90 -13.62
C GLY A 88 -11.23 -4.69 -14.68
N LYS A 89 -10.58 -4.00 -15.62
CA LYS A 89 -9.72 -4.66 -16.62
C LYS A 89 -8.53 -5.32 -15.93
N GLY A 90 -7.85 -4.62 -15.02
CA GLY A 90 -6.68 -5.15 -14.33
C GLY A 90 -6.94 -6.46 -13.61
N ILE A 91 -8.01 -6.54 -12.83
CA ILE A 91 -8.35 -7.76 -12.11
C ILE A 91 -8.77 -8.89 -13.05
N THR A 92 -9.53 -8.57 -14.12
CA THR A 92 -9.97 -9.56 -15.10
C THR A 92 -8.78 -10.15 -15.86
N ASP A 93 -7.87 -9.31 -16.34
CA ASP A 93 -6.69 -9.75 -17.08
C ASP A 93 -5.78 -10.62 -16.22
N ALA A 94 -5.59 -10.25 -14.93
CA ALA A 94 -4.78 -11.03 -14.00
C ALA A 94 -5.41 -12.40 -13.69
N LEU A 95 -6.70 -12.47 -13.43
CA LEU A 95 -7.41 -13.72 -13.19
C LEU A 95 -7.43 -14.62 -14.43
N ALA A 96 -7.52 -14.03 -15.63
CA ALA A 96 -7.44 -14.74 -16.90
C ALA A 96 -5.99 -15.12 -17.30
N LYS A 97 -4.98 -14.71 -16.49
CA LYS A 97 -3.55 -14.93 -16.79
C LYS A 97 -3.11 -14.29 -18.12
N VAL A 98 -3.75 -13.22 -18.52
CA VAL A 98 -3.36 -12.40 -19.69
C VAL A 98 -2.19 -11.50 -19.32
N VAL A 99 -2.11 -11.08 -18.05
CA VAL A 99 -1.01 -10.31 -17.48
C VAL A 99 -0.51 -10.94 -16.18
N ASP A 100 0.73 -10.63 -15.80
CA ASP A 100 1.33 -11.11 -14.56
C ASP A 100 0.78 -10.38 -13.33
N LEU A 101 0.50 -9.07 -13.48
CA LEU A 101 0.03 -8.22 -12.40
C LEU A 101 -1.14 -7.34 -12.86
N GLY A 102 -2.23 -7.37 -12.11
CA GLY A 102 -3.37 -6.47 -12.30
C GLY A 102 -3.27 -5.25 -11.38
N MET A 103 -3.34 -4.06 -11.95
CA MET A 103 -3.42 -2.81 -11.19
C MET A 103 -4.87 -2.53 -10.81
N VAL A 104 -5.16 -2.42 -9.51
CA VAL A 104 -6.52 -2.21 -9.00
C VAL A 104 -6.52 -1.07 -7.99
N SER A 105 -7.44 -0.12 -8.16
CA SER A 105 -7.62 1.08 -7.32
C SER A 105 -8.94 1.04 -6.54
N ARG A 106 -9.40 -0.13 -6.17
CA ARG A 106 -10.57 -0.39 -5.33
C ARG A 106 -10.35 -1.64 -4.50
N ASP A 107 -11.25 -1.92 -3.59
CA ASP A 107 -11.26 -3.19 -2.88
C ASP A 107 -11.50 -4.36 -3.85
N ILE A 108 -10.85 -5.47 -3.57
CA ILE A 108 -11.05 -6.72 -4.30
C ILE A 108 -12.34 -7.36 -3.79
N TYR A 109 -13.23 -7.70 -4.70
CA TYR A 109 -14.50 -8.31 -4.34
C TYR A 109 -14.32 -9.75 -3.86
N PRO A 110 -15.19 -10.24 -2.94
CA PRO A 110 -15.14 -11.63 -2.46
C PRO A 110 -15.08 -12.67 -3.60
N GLN A 111 -15.89 -12.47 -4.64
CA GLN A 111 -15.93 -13.36 -5.82
C GLN A 111 -14.61 -13.37 -6.61
N GLU A 112 -13.85 -12.30 -6.56
CA GLU A 112 -12.53 -12.20 -7.21
C GLU A 112 -11.47 -12.96 -6.38
N LEU A 113 -11.56 -12.88 -5.05
CA LEU A 113 -10.73 -13.67 -4.14
C LEU A 113 -10.99 -15.18 -4.29
N GLU A 114 -12.26 -15.59 -4.38
CA GLU A 114 -12.66 -16.98 -4.62
C GLU A 114 -12.12 -17.52 -5.95
N LYS A 115 -11.97 -16.68 -6.97
CA LYS A 115 -11.33 -17.01 -8.25
C LYS A 115 -9.80 -17.05 -8.19
N GLY A 116 -9.21 -16.79 -7.03
CA GLY A 116 -7.76 -16.88 -6.82
C GLY A 116 -7.03 -15.55 -6.95
N ALA A 117 -7.72 -14.41 -6.91
CA ALA A 117 -7.05 -13.11 -6.81
C ALA A 117 -6.25 -13.02 -5.50
N PHE A 118 -4.99 -12.63 -5.59
CA PHE A 118 -4.12 -12.41 -4.45
C PHE A 118 -3.74 -10.92 -4.37
N PRO A 119 -4.39 -10.13 -3.49
CA PRO A 119 -4.14 -8.70 -3.40
C PRO A 119 -2.84 -8.39 -2.65
N ILE A 120 -2.06 -7.46 -3.20
CA ILE A 120 -0.90 -6.86 -2.55
C ILE A 120 -1.13 -5.36 -2.48
N ALA A 121 -1.36 -4.83 -1.29
CA ALA A 121 -1.48 -3.39 -1.08
C ALA A 121 -0.11 -2.73 -1.20
N VAL A 122 0.06 -1.87 -2.19
CA VAL A 122 1.35 -1.22 -2.51
C VAL A 122 1.38 0.26 -2.16
N VAL A 123 0.21 0.91 -2.08
CA VAL A 123 0.07 2.34 -1.82
C VAL A 123 -1.29 2.63 -1.21
N LYS A 124 -1.37 3.73 -0.46
CA LYS A 124 -2.66 4.32 -0.05
C LYS A 124 -3.03 5.38 -1.07
N ASP A 125 -4.25 5.30 -1.55
CA ASP A 125 -4.85 6.30 -2.44
C ASP A 125 -5.90 7.12 -1.69
N ALA A 126 -6.17 8.32 -2.18
CA ALA A 126 -7.21 9.19 -1.65
C ALA A 126 -7.94 9.89 -2.78
N VAL A 127 -9.26 9.83 -2.75
CA VAL A 127 -10.12 10.65 -3.60
C VAL A 127 -10.54 11.88 -2.79
N VAL A 128 -10.19 13.05 -3.30
CA VAL A 128 -10.49 14.32 -2.64
C VAL A 128 -11.32 15.21 -3.56
N PRO A 129 -12.34 15.89 -3.05
CA PRO A 129 -13.04 16.90 -3.82
C PRO A 129 -12.10 18.07 -4.13
N THR A 130 -12.14 18.55 -5.35
CA THR A 130 -11.38 19.72 -5.80
C THR A 130 -12.34 20.82 -6.21
N ILE A 131 -11.94 22.07 -6.04
CA ILE A 131 -12.71 23.24 -6.37
C ILE A 131 -11.84 24.26 -7.10
N ASN A 132 -12.46 25.00 -8.02
CA ASN A 132 -11.78 26.09 -8.71
C ASN A 132 -11.37 27.19 -7.70
N SER A 133 -10.08 27.55 -7.73
CA SER A 133 -9.53 28.60 -6.86
C SER A 133 -10.17 29.98 -7.08
N ASN A 134 -10.77 30.22 -8.25
CA ASN A 134 -11.51 31.45 -8.56
C ASN A 134 -12.99 31.40 -8.18
N ASN A 135 -13.41 30.38 -7.43
CA ASN A 135 -14.79 30.35 -6.95
C ASN A 135 -15.04 31.52 -6.01
N PRO A 136 -16.11 32.35 -6.23
CA PRO A 136 -16.36 33.53 -5.43
C PRO A 136 -16.65 33.24 -3.95
N LEU A 137 -16.93 31.99 -3.60
CA LEU A 137 -17.18 31.54 -2.23
C LEU A 137 -16.04 30.72 -1.65
N ILE A 138 -14.85 30.74 -2.29
CA ILE A 138 -13.73 29.86 -1.93
C ILE A 138 -13.34 29.97 -0.45
N ASP A 139 -13.28 31.18 0.09
CA ASP A 139 -12.91 31.42 1.50
C ASP A 139 -13.92 30.80 2.46
N GLN A 140 -15.22 30.91 2.15
CA GLN A 140 -16.28 30.29 2.95
C GLN A 140 -16.24 28.77 2.89
N ILE A 141 -15.95 28.20 1.70
CA ILE A 141 -15.85 26.78 1.48
C ILE A 141 -14.66 26.22 2.26
N LEU A 142 -13.52 26.89 2.20
CA LEU A 142 -12.32 26.46 2.95
C LEU A 142 -12.51 26.56 4.46
N ALA A 143 -13.21 27.58 4.94
CA ALA A 143 -13.49 27.75 6.36
C ALA A 143 -14.50 26.72 6.90
N THR A 144 -15.51 26.36 6.10
CA THR A 144 -16.58 25.43 6.51
C THR A 144 -16.22 23.98 6.26
N GLY A 145 -15.45 23.70 5.20
CA GLY A 145 -15.20 22.37 4.69
C GLY A 145 -16.45 21.75 4.04
N LEU A 146 -16.31 20.52 3.55
CA LEU A 146 -17.39 19.74 2.98
C LEU A 146 -17.79 18.62 3.95
N LYS A 147 -18.99 18.72 4.52
CA LYS A 147 -19.52 17.67 5.41
C LYS A 147 -19.92 16.43 4.59
N GLN A 148 -19.79 15.23 5.17
CA GLN A 148 -20.14 13.98 4.51
C GLN A 148 -21.58 13.96 3.99
N GLN A 149 -22.55 14.47 4.75
CA GLN A 149 -23.94 14.54 4.32
C GLN A 149 -24.08 15.42 3.07
N VAL A 150 -23.42 16.56 3.04
CA VAL A 150 -23.45 17.47 1.88
C VAL A 150 -22.81 16.79 0.64
N ALA A 151 -21.75 16.03 0.83
CA ALA A 151 -21.17 15.24 -0.25
C ALA A 151 -22.17 14.22 -0.80
N GLN A 152 -22.91 13.53 0.05
CA GLN A 152 -23.97 12.61 -0.38
C GLN A 152 -25.09 13.34 -1.13
N ASP A 153 -25.50 14.51 -0.64
CA ASP A 153 -26.55 15.33 -1.27
C ASP A 153 -26.14 15.88 -2.63
N LEU A 154 -24.82 16.11 -2.84
CA LEU A 154 -24.27 16.56 -4.13
C LEU A 154 -24.16 15.43 -5.15
N TRP A 155 -23.52 14.29 -4.78
CA TRP A 155 -23.13 13.26 -5.73
C TRP A 155 -24.06 12.05 -5.78
N ILE A 156 -24.78 11.77 -4.69
CA ILE A 156 -25.67 10.59 -4.62
C ILE A 156 -27.14 11.00 -4.74
N HIS A 157 -27.60 11.88 -3.86
CA HIS A 157 -29.02 12.27 -3.81
C HIS A 157 -29.36 13.38 -4.81
N THR A 158 -28.37 14.16 -5.23
CA THR A 158 -28.51 15.31 -6.15
C THR A 158 -29.54 16.35 -5.67
N THR A 159 -29.68 16.48 -4.35
CA THR A 159 -30.61 17.43 -3.69
C THR A 159 -29.98 18.79 -3.49
N ALA A 160 -28.68 18.89 -3.20
CA ALA A 160 -27.94 20.13 -3.14
C ALA A 160 -27.62 20.63 -4.55
N ARG A 161 -28.09 21.79 -4.92
CA ARG A 161 -27.95 22.36 -6.28
C ARG A 161 -27.29 23.74 -6.30
N THR A 162 -27.19 24.39 -5.16
CA THR A 162 -26.57 25.71 -5.00
C THR A 162 -25.48 25.67 -3.95
N TRP A 163 -24.58 26.63 -4.00
CA TRP A 163 -23.61 26.83 -2.92
C TRP A 163 -24.27 27.21 -1.60
N GLY A 164 -25.49 27.76 -1.65
CA GLY A 164 -26.32 27.97 -0.45
C GLY A 164 -26.67 26.65 0.23
N ASP A 165 -27.06 25.63 -0.52
CA ASP A 165 -27.37 24.30 0.01
C ASP A 165 -26.10 23.64 0.61
N VAL A 166 -24.94 23.83 -0.02
CA VAL A 166 -23.66 23.28 0.44
C VAL A 166 -23.16 23.92 1.73
N LEU A 167 -23.28 25.27 1.83
CA LEU A 167 -22.70 26.06 2.92
C LEU A 167 -23.71 26.38 4.03
N GLY A 168 -25.01 26.09 3.84
CA GLY A 168 -26.06 26.48 4.73
C GLY A 168 -26.32 28.01 4.73
N THR A 169 -26.17 28.64 3.56
CA THR A 169 -26.32 30.09 3.37
C THR A 169 -27.45 30.42 2.38
N GLY A 170 -27.73 31.67 2.16
CA GLY A 170 -28.72 32.13 1.17
C GLY A 170 -28.14 32.23 -0.27
N SER A 171 -26.99 31.72 -0.55
CA SER A 171 -26.38 31.82 -1.89
C SER A 171 -27.20 31.04 -2.93
N THR A 172 -27.53 31.67 -4.03
CA THR A 172 -28.24 31.08 -5.18
C THR A 172 -27.29 30.64 -6.31
N ILE A 173 -26.00 30.81 -6.12
CA ILE A 173 -25.00 30.41 -7.13
C ILE A 173 -25.07 28.89 -7.32
N PRO A 174 -25.26 28.40 -8.55
CA PRO A 174 -25.36 26.96 -8.81
C PRO A 174 -24.04 26.26 -8.54
N VAL A 175 -24.11 25.01 -8.04
CA VAL A 175 -22.99 24.11 -7.94
C VAL A 175 -23.05 23.10 -9.09
N HIS A 176 -21.92 22.92 -9.77
CA HIS A 176 -21.75 21.90 -10.80
C HIS A 176 -20.74 20.87 -10.30
N VAL A 177 -21.12 19.60 -10.33
CA VAL A 177 -20.28 18.46 -9.98
C VAL A 177 -19.94 17.67 -11.24
N TYR A 178 -18.72 17.12 -11.28
CA TYR A 178 -18.19 16.38 -12.42
C TYR A 178 -17.66 15.01 -11.95
#